data_48e7a069450e60defd92db590a901c8b
#
_entry.id   48e7a069450e60defd92db590a901c8b
#
_cell.length_a   1.000
_cell.length_b   1.000
_cell.length_c   1.000
_cell.angle_alpha   90.00
_cell.angle_beta   90.00
_cell.angle_gamma   90.00
#
_symmetry.space_group_name_H-M   'P 1'
#
loop_
_entity.id
_entity.type
_entity.pdbx_description
1 polymer ?
#
loop_
_entity_poly.entity_id
_entity_poly.type
_entity_poly.pdbx_seq_one_letter_code
_entity_poly.pdbx_strand_id
1 'polypeptide(L)'
;MTKTESAGWGSRVGLVLAMAGNAVGLGNFLRFPAQAIENGGGAFIIPYLVCFLLMGLPLLFVEWSMGRYGGKFKQHSTPFIFDAMGKAPYWKYFGVFGIFTNIAVAAFYCYLESWALSWAYYSVAGTFTGMSQEEVTAFFQAYIGLGSSHPVVFWIICLFLNTWILSRGLSGGVEKVAKIGMPLLLAFGLILGITGITLQAGGADGPINDGVVGLNYLWTPDFSSIWSFDVWVAAAGQIFFTLSLGMGSIHCYASYLNAKEDVALNAMSAGWMNEFVEVVLGSMIIIPISIGYLGIETVTEMVSGGSGLGIGFAVLPKLFADWGLFGIFAGVMWFGLLFFAGITSSLAMGTPVMGFLKDNFGVGEKAGAWIFGGIILLLGIPCVLSQDAFNEFDYWAGTISLVIFALVEIILFAWVFGMDKGWKEINTGADIKVPVIFKFIIQYVSPVFLLVVFIGAAPGIYENATKDTSFYGWTARFMLLALFLVISVFVYVASKKNRSTKLY
;
A
#
# COMPACT_ATOMS: atom_id res chain seq x y z
N MET A 1 24.85 -9.25 33.17
CA MET A 1 23.60 -9.68 32.52
C MET A 1 23.12 -8.52 31.66
N THR A 2 23.54 -8.47 30.40
CA THR A 2 23.06 -7.51 29.41
C THR A 2 21.60 -7.86 29.11
N LYS A 3 20.66 -6.95 29.43
CA LYS A 3 19.30 -7.01 28.93
C LYS A 3 19.38 -7.08 27.42
N THR A 4 19.12 -8.25 26.84
CA THR A 4 18.70 -8.37 25.46
C THR A 4 17.39 -7.61 25.36
N GLU A 5 17.45 -6.36 24.91
CA GLU A 5 16.25 -5.63 24.53
C GLU A 5 15.50 -6.48 23.52
N SER A 6 14.27 -6.86 23.85
CA SER A 6 13.39 -7.54 22.93
C SER A 6 13.28 -6.67 21.66
N ALA A 7 13.57 -7.25 20.51
CA ALA A 7 13.38 -6.59 19.21
C ALA A 7 11.87 -6.40 18.94
N GLY A 8 11.24 -5.48 19.65
CA GLY A 8 9.81 -5.19 19.63
C GLY A 8 9.56 -3.69 19.47
N TRP A 9 8.30 -3.33 19.44
CA TRP A 9 7.86 -1.93 19.37
C TRP A 9 8.23 -1.17 20.64
N GLY A 10 8.73 0.04 20.50
CA GLY A 10 9.12 0.90 21.62
C GLY A 10 7.92 1.48 22.38
N SER A 11 6.76 1.63 21.72
CA SER A 11 5.55 2.16 22.32
C SER A 11 4.30 1.71 21.56
N ARG A 12 3.13 1.67 22.24
CA ARG A 12 1.83 1.38 21.62
C ARG A 12 1.45 2.44 20.56
N VAL A 13 1.71 3.71 20.84
CA VAL A 13 1.47 4.79 19.87
C VAL A 13 2.35 4.61 18.63
N GLY A 14 3.63 4.28 18.81
CA GLY A 14 4.53 4.01 17.70
C GLY A 14 4.10 2.83 16.85
N LEU A 15 3.62 1.75 17.48
CA LEU A 15 3.03 0.61 16.78
C LEU A 15 1.82 1.05 15.93
N VAL A 16 0.84 1.73 16.54
CA VAL A 16 -0.38 2.17 15.83
C VAL A 16 -0.04 3.09 14.66
N LEU A 17 0.88 4.04 14.85
CA LEU A 17 1.31 4.93 13.77
C LEU A 17 2.10 4.21 12.69
N ALA A 18 2.93 3.23 13.02
CA ALA A 18 3.63 2.41 12.03
C ALA A 18 2.67 1.52 11.23
N MET A 19 1.66 0.97 11.89
CA MET A 19 0.63 0.16 11.23
C MET A 19 -0.28 1.01 10.35
N ALA A 20 -0.68 2.19 10.83
CA ALA A 20 -1.39 3.16 10.01
C ALA A 20 -0.53 3.60 8.81
N GLY A 21 0.76 3.86 9.01
CA GLY A 21 1.68 4.20 7.92
C GLY A 21 1.98 3.06 6.94
N ASN A 22 1.78 1.80 7.35
CA ASN A 22 1.81 0.66 6.42
C ASN A 22 0.57 0.66 5.52
N ALA A 23 -0.59 1.00 6.05
CA ALA A 23 -1.83 1.08 5.29
C ALA A 23 -1.94 2.40 4.49
N VAL A 24 -1.68 3.55 5.13
CA VAL A 24 -1.72 4.86 4.47
C VAL A 24 -0.52 5.03 3.55
N GLY A 25 -0.73 4.84 2.27
CA GLY A 25 0.27 4.92 1.21
C GLY A 25 -0.09 5.93 0.11
N LEU A 26 0.67 5.88 -0.97
CA LEU A 26 0.42 6.71 -2.17
C LEU A 26 -0.98 6.45 -2.77
N GLY A 27 -1.50 5.23 -2.59
CA GLY A 27 -2.80 4.83 -3.09
C GLY A 27 -3.96 5.63 -2.54
N ASN A 28 -3.89 6.03 -1.27
CA ASN A 28 -4.94 6.82 -0.61
C ASN A 28 -5.15 8.19 -1.26
N PHE A 29 -4.10 8.76 -1.79
CA PHE A 29 -4.11 10.11 -2.37
C PHE A 29 -4.13 10.13 -3.89
N LEU A 30 -3.66 9.09 -4.55
CA LEU A 30 -3.55 9.05 -6.01
C LEU A 30 -4.53 8.06 -6.63
N ARG A 31 -4.58 6.81 -6.12
CA ARG A 31 -5.40 5.76 -6.71
C ARG A 31 -6.86 5.85 -6.30
N PHE A 32 -7.16 6.08 -5.02
CA PHE A 32 -8.54 6.15 -4.55
C PHE A 32 -9.35 7.27 -5.24
N PRO A 33 -8.87 8.55 -5.28
CA PRO A 33 -9.60 9.58 -5.98
C PRO A 33 -9.81 9.28 -7.46
N ALA A 34 -8.81 8.67 -8.12
CA ALA A 34 -8.92 8.26 -9.51
C ALA A 34 -10.00 7.17 -9.70
N GLN A 35 -9.96 6.12 -8.88
CA GLN A 35 -10.97 5.07 -8.90
C GLN A 35 -12.37 5.59 -8.59
N ALA A 36 -12.49 6.52 -7.64
CA ALA A 36 -13.75 7.15 -7.32
C ALA A 36 -14.31 7.96 -8.50
N ILE A 37 -13.47 8.74 -9.19
CA ILE A 37 -13.88 9.53 -10.35
C ILE A 37 -14.25 8.61 -11.52
N GLU A 38 -13.42 7.62 -11.84
CA GLU A 38 -13.63 6.69 -12.95
C GLU A 38 -14.92 5.87 -12.80
N ASN A 39 -15.28 5.54 -11.57
CA ASN A 39 -16.45 4.73 -11.23
C ASN A 39 -17.67 5.56 -10.77
N GLY A 40 -17.75 6.84 -11.12
CA GLY A 40 -18.94 7.66 -10.94
C GLY A 40 -19.10 8.29 -9.55
N GLY A 41 -18.01 8.51 -8.81
CA GLY A 41 -18.03 9.26 -7.55
C GLY A 41 -18.89 8.60 -6.47
N GLY A 42 -20.08 9.15 -6.21
CA GLY A 42 -21.02 8.65 -5.20
C GLY A 42 -21.51 7.22 -5.46
N ALA A 43 -21.45 6.75 -6.69
CA ALA A 43 -21.76 5.36 -7.04
C ALA A 43 -20.68 4.39 -6.55
N PHE A 44 -19.43 4.82 -6.52
CA PHE A 44 -18.29 4.01 -6.07
C PHE A 44 -18.20 3.88 -4.54
N ILE A 45 -18.53 4.95 -3.80
CA ILE A 45 -18.32 4.98 -2.35
C ILE A 45 -19.13 3.91 -1.61
N ILE A 46 -20.32 3.56 -2.11
CA ILE A 46 -21.19 2.56 -1.47
C ILE A 46 -20.57 1.16 -1.57
N PRO A 47 -20.24 0.62 -2.77
CA PRO A 47 -19.50 -0.63 -2.90
C PRO A 47 -18.18 -0.63 -2.12
N TYR A 48 -17.45 0.48 -2.13
CA TYR A 48 -16.20 0.62 -1.41
C TYR A 48 -16.35 0.41 0.11
N LEU A 49 -17.29 1.10 0.76
CA LEU A 49 -17.56 0.94 2.19
C LEU A 49 -18.08 -0.47 2.54
N VAL A 50 -18.89 -1.07 1.67
CA VAL A 50 -19.35 -2.45 1.85
C VAL A 50 -18.17 -3.42 1.75
N CYS A 51 -17.28 -3.26 0.77
CA CYS A 51 -16.04 -4.06 0.64
C CYS A 51 -15.15 -3.88 1.88
N PHE A 52 -15.02 -2.66 2.42
CA PHE A 52 -14.28 -2.45 3.66
C PHE A 52 -14.85 -3.26 4.83
N LEU A 53 -16.17 -3.26 5.03
CA LEU A 53 -16.82 -3.97 6.12
C LEU A 53 -16.84 -5.49 5.97
N LEU A 54 -17.01 -6.00 4.73
CA LEU A 54 -17.15 -7.44 4.48
C LEU A 54 -15.85 -8.14 4.14
N MET A 55 -14.82 -7.41 3.76
CA MET A 55 -13.54 -7.93 3.33
C MET A 55 -12.37 -7.26 4.06
N GLY A 56 -12.28 -5.94 4.04
CA GLY A 56 -11.17 -5.19 4.62
C GLY A 56 -10.98 -5.46 6.12
N LEU A 57 -11.97 -5.12 6.95
CA LEU A 57 -11.92 -5.38 8.40
C LEU A 57 -11.77 -6.86 8.77
N PRO A 58 -12.51 -7.79 8.16
CA PRO A 58 -12.32 -9.22 8.40
C PRO A 58 -10.90 -9.69 8.15
N LEU A 59 -10.30 -9.29 7.02
CA LEU A 59 -8.91 -9.65 6.69
C LEU A 59 -7.90 -9.00 7.63
N LEU A 60 -8.10 -7.75 8.04
CA LEU A 60 -7.27 -7.13 9.07
C LEU A 60 -7.27 -7.96 10.36
N PHE A 61 -8.43 -8.42 10.86
CA PHE A 61 -8.48 -9.30 12.03
C PHE A 61 -7.72 -10.61 11.80
N VAL A 62 -7.81 -11.17 10.61
CA VAL A 62 -7.11 -12.40 10.23
C VAL A 62 -5.61 -12.19 10.24
N GLU A 63 -5.09 -11.22 9.48
CA GLU A 63 -3.65 -10.99 9.30
C GLU A 63 -2.97 -10.60 10.62
N TRP A 64 -3.59 -9.72 11.42
CA TRP A 64 -3.06 -9.35 12.73
C TRP A 64 -3.00 -10.54 13.70
N SER A 65 -4.05 -11.39 13.68
CA SER A 65 -4.09 -12.58 14.55
C SER A 65 -3.10 -13.63 14.10
N MET A 66 -2.95 -13.84 12.80
CA MET A 66 -1.96 -14.76 12.22
C MET A 66 -0.54 -14.32 12.57
N GLY A 67 -0.25 -13.03 12.44
CA GLY A 67 1.04 -12.47 12.81
C GLY A 67 1.37 -12.68 14.27
N ARG A 68 0.48 -12.26 15.20
CA ARG A 68 0.67 -12.47 16.63
C ARG A 68 0.81 -13.96 16.99
N TYR A 69 0.05 -14.84 16.34
CA TYR A 69 0.17 -16.29 16.54
C TYR A 69 1.55 -16.80 16.10
N GLY A 70 2.06 -16.36 14.93
CA GLY A 70 3.41 -16.70 14.46
C GLY A 70 4.52 -16.23 15.39
N GLY A 71 4.35 -15.06 15.99
CA GLY A 71 5.28 -14.49 16.98
C GLY A 71 5.50 -15.38 18.21
N LYS A 72 4.49 -16.18 18.61
CA LYS A 72 4.63 -17.19 19.69
C LYS A 72 5.69 -18.25 19.37
N PHE A 73 5.94 -18.47 18.08
CA PHE A 73 6.94 -19.41 17.57
C PHE A 73 8.23 -18.71 17.09
N LYS A 74 8.38 -17.41 17.41
CA LYS A 74 9.50 -16.57 16.94
C LYS A 74 9.63 -16.57 15.42
N GLN A 75 8.50 -16.54 14.72
CA GLN A 75 8.43 -16.47 13.27
C GLN A 75 7.81 -15.13 12.88
N HIS A 76 8.59 -14.34 12.12
CA HIS A 76 8.23 -12.98 11.74
C HIS A 76 7.97 -12.85 10.22
N SER A 77 7.77 -13.97 9.54
CA SER A 77 7.49 -14.01 8.11
C SER A 77 6.46 -15.07 7.74
N THR A 78 5.68 -14.79 6.74
CA THR A 78 4.50 -15.57 6.33
C THR A 78 4.76 -17.04 6.03
N PRO A 79 5.89 -17.49 5.43
CA PRO A 79 6.10 -18.91 5.16
C PRO A 79 6.02 -19.77 6.43
N PHE A 80 6.67 -19.34 7.49
CA PHE A 80 6.70 -20.14 8.72
C PHE A 80 5.55 -19.84 9.68
N ILE A 81 4.88 -18.69 9.54
CA ILE A 81 3.57 -18.44 10.16
C ILE A 81 2.55 -19.44 9.60
N PHE A 82 2.52 -19.61 8.26
CA PHE A 82 1.64 -20.56 7.59
C PHE A 82 1.99 -22.03 7.93
N ASP A 83 3.29 -22.37 8.03
CA ASP A 83 3.72 -23.70 8.48
C ASP A 83 3.28 -24.00 9.92
N ALA A 84 3.26 -23.00 10.81
CA ALA A 84 2.80 -23.15 12.20
C ALA A 84 1.28 -23.31 12.33
N MET A 85 0.51 -22.74 11.41
CA MET A 85 -0.96 -22.81 11.41
C MET A 85 -1.51 -23.94 10.55
N GLY A 86 -0.77 -24.33 9.51
CA GLY A 86 -1.17 -25.35 8.55
C GLY A 86 -1.01 -26.77 9.09
N LYS A 87 -1.84 -27.70 8.60
CA LYS A 87 -1.79 -29.12 8.95
C LYS A 87 -0.85 -29.93 8.06
N ALA A 88 -0.33 -29.33 7.00
CA ALA A 88 0.51 -29.99 6.00
C ALA A 88 1.72 -29.11 5.64
N PRO A 89 2.88 -29.73 5.32
CA PRO A 89 4.13 -28.99 5.11
C PRO A 89 4.18 -28.13 3.85
N TYR A 90 3.18 -28.20 3.00
CA TYR A 90 3.10 -27.36 1.81
C TYR A 90 2.60 -25.93 2.09
N TRP A 91 1.95 -25.67 3.23
CA TRP A 91 1.42 -24.35 3.57
C TRP A 91 2.49 -23.26 3.60
N LYS A 92 3.72 -23.58 4.00
CA LYS A 92 4.82 -22.62 3.95
C LYS A 92 5.12 -22.09 2.55
N TYR A 93 4.85 -22.87 1.50
CA TYR A 93 5.08 -22.43 0.12
C TYR A 93 3.99 -21.45 -0.35
N PHE A 94 2.78 -21.56 0.15
CA PHE A 94 1.77 -20.52 -0.03
C PHE A 94 2.15 -19.22 0.71
N GLY A 95 2.80 -19.33 1.86
CA GLY A 95 3.34 -18.17 2.57
C GLY A 95 4.48 -17.44 1.84
N VAL A 96 5.08 -18.06 0.80
CA VAL A 96 6.08 -17.40 -0.07
C VAL A 96 5.52 -16.13 -0.69
N PHE A 97 4.22 -16.12 -1.04
CA PHE A 97 3.58 -14.95 -1.63
C PHE A 97 3.79 -13.68 -0.77
N GLY A 98 3.69 -13.77 0.55
CA GLY A 98 3.87 -12.61 1.41
C GLY A 98 5.29 -12.01 1.38
N ILE A 99 6.36 -12.81 1.21
CA ILE A 99 7.72 -12.28 1.02
C ILE A 99 7.90 -11.77 -0.41
N PHE A 100 7.43 -12.54 -1.39
CA PHE A 100 7.49 -12.21 -2.80
C PHE A 100 6.82 -10.86 -3.09
N THR A 101 5.60 -10.69 -2.63
CA THR A 101 4.82 -9.46 -2.85
C THR A 101 5.51 -8.24 -2.26
N ASN A 102 6.03 -8.36 -1.02
CA ASN A 102 6.76 -7.25 -0.40
C ASN A 102 8.00 -6.83 -1.20
N ILE A 103 8.79 -7.77 -1.69
CA ILE A 103 9.99 -7.45 -2.47
C ILE A 103 9.60 -6.87 -3.84
N ALA A 104 8.67 -7.51 -4.52
CA ALA A 104 8.29 -7.12 -5.88
C ALA A 104 7.59 -5.75 -5.90
N VAL A 105 6.69 -5.49 -4.94
CA VAL A 105 6.05 -4.17 -4.81
C VAL A 105 7.07 -3.11 -4.42
N ALA A 106 7.94 -3.37 -3.44
CA ALA A 106 8.96 -2.41 -3.03
C ALA A 106 9.89 -1.99 -4.17
N ALA A 107 10.13 -2.85 -5.16
CA ALA A 107 10.99 -2.56 -6.30
C ALA A 107 10.48 -1.39 -7.16
N PHE A 108 9.19 -1.36 -7.49
CA PHE A 108 8.61 -0.25 -8.25
C PHE A 108 8.12 0.89 -7.34
N TYR A 109 7.66 0.57 -6.14
CA TYR A 109 7.12 1.52 -5.19
C TYR A 109 8.16 2.51 -4.67
N CYS A 110 9.40 2.08 -4.42
CA CYS A 110 10.51 2.96 -4.06
C CYS A 110 10.85 3.96 -5.18
N TYR A 111 10.65 3.57 -6.45
CA TYR A 111 10.77 4.48 -7.59
C TYR A 111 9.63 5.51 -7.59
N LEU A 112 8.39 5.07 -7.41
CA LEU A 112 7.23 5.96 -7.31
C LEU A 112 7.34 6.92 -6.10
N GLU A 113 7.82 6.44 -4.94
CA GLU A 113 8.13 7.28 -3.78
C GLU A 113 9.14 8.39 -4.13
N SER A 114 10.13 8.08 -4.96
CA SER A 114 11.15 9.04 -5.37
C SER A 114 10.59 10.19 -6.23
N TRP A 115 9.48 9.98 -6.94
CA TRP A 115 8.80 11.05 -7.67
C TRP A 115 8.24 12.10 -6.70
N ALA A 116 7.66 11.66 -5.58
CA ALA A 116 7.17 12.59 -4.57
C ALA A 116 8.32 13.46 -4.00
N LEU A 117 9.47 12.86 -3.72
CA LEU A 117 10.65 13.60 -3.25
C LEU A 117 11.17 14.60 -4.28
N SER A 118 11.24 14.21 -5.55
CA SER A 118 11.71 15.09 -6.63
C SER A 118 10.75 16.24 -6.89
N TRP A 119 9.44 15.99 -6.87
CA TRP A 119 8.42 17.02 -7.03
C TRP A 119 8.36 18.00 -5.85
N ALA A 120 8.62 17.52 -4.62
CA ALA A 120 8.82 18.42 -3.48
C ALA A 120 10.01 19.36 -3.73
N TYR A 121 11.12 18.85 -4.24
CA TYR A 121 12.27 19.66 -4.65
C TYR A 121 11.91 20.67 -5.76
N TYR A 122 11.22 20.23 -6.82
CA TYR A 122 10.82 21.11 -7.93
C TYR A 122 9.82 22.18 -7.47
N SER A 123 8.96 21.89 -6.52
CA SER A 123 8.05 22.87 -5.92
C SER A 123 8.81 23.97 -5.21
N VAL A 124 9.82 23.61 -4.38
CA VAL A 124 10.70 24.59 -3.71
C VAL A 124 11.51 25.40 -4.71
N ALA A 125 11.98 24.77 -5.79
CA ALA A 125 12.75 25.43 -6.84
C ALA A 125 11.89 26.35 -7.74
N GLY A 126 10.57 26.34 -7.59
CA GLY A 126 9.65 27.13 -8.44
C GLY A 126 9.62 26.68 -9.89
N THR A 127 9.96 25.41 -10.16
CA THR A 127 10.13 24.87 -11.52
C THR A 127 8.85 25.00 -12.36
N PHE A 128 7.69 24.86 -11.75
CA PHE A 128 6.40 24.88 -12.46
C PHE A 128 5.83 26.30 -12.66
N THR A 129 6.48 27.32 -12.08
CA THR A 129 6.00 28.72 -12.17
C THR A 129 6.08 29.22 -13.61
N GLY A 130 4.96 29.69 -14.15
CA GLY A 130 4.85 30.21 -15.53
C GLY A 130 4.75 29.15 -16.61
N MET A 131 4.79 27.84 -16.28
CA MET A 131 4.53 26.77 -17.23
C MET A 131 3.03 26.67 -17.57
N SER A 132 2.72 26.31 -18.81
CA SER A 132 1.37 25.89 -19.20
C SER A 132 1.07 24.46 -18.70
N GLN A 133 -0.19 24.03 -18.75
CA GLN A 133 -0.56 22.65 -18.38
C GLN A 133 0.13 21.62 -19.30
N GLU A 134 0.25 21.94 -20.59
CA GLU A 134 0.93 21.08 -21.56
C GLU A 134 2.42 20.93 -21.26
N GLU A 135 3.07 22.02 -20.85
CA GLU A 135 4.50 22.02 -20.48
C GLU A 135 4.75 21.21 -19.21
N VAL A 136 3.89 21.31 -18.18
CA VAL A 136 4.00 20.50 -16.98
C VAL A 136 3.74 19.02 -17.27
N THR A 137 2.76 18.72 -18.14
CA THR A 137 2.49 17.36 -18.60
C THR A 137 3.68 16.79 -19.38
N ALA A 138 4.25 17.56 -20.30
CA ALA A 138 5.44 17.16 -21.05
C ALA A 138 6.65 16.93 -20.14
N PHE A 139 6.82 17.79 -19.14
CA PHE A 139 7.87 17.63 -18.12
C PHE A 139 7.70 16.29 -17.35
N PHE A 140 6.48 15.96 -16.93
CA PHE A 140 6.19 14.71 -16.27
C PHE A 140 6.46 13.50 -17.18
N GLN A 141 6.00 13.54 -18.43
CA GLN A 141 6.26 12.47 -19.42
C GLN A 141 7.75 12.29 -19.69
N ALA A 142 8.49 13.38 -19.86
CA ALA A 142 9.94 13.34 -20.03
C ALA A 142 10.65 12.77 -18.79
N TYR A 143 10.15 13.07 -17.58
CA TYR A 143 10.70 12.56 -16.33
C TYR A 143 10.55 11.05 -16.24
N ILE A 144 9.35 10.51 -16.44
CA ILE A 144 9.10 9.05 -16.39
C ILE A 144 9.69 8.29 -17.59
N GLY A 145 9.90 8.97 -18.70
CA GLY A 145 10.54 8.43 -19.91
C GLY A 145 12.09 8.49 -19.91
N LEU A 146 12.72 8.80 -18.77
CA LEU A 146 14.16 8.99 -18.62
C LEU A 146 14.76 10.10 -19.52
N GLY A 147 13.98 11.14 -19.81
CA GLY A 147 14.47 12.33 -20.52
C GLY A 147 15.54 13.14 -19.76
N SER A 148 15.75 12.81 -18.47
CA SER A 148 16.76 13.43 -17.59
C SER A 148 17.40 12.41 -16.67
N SER A 149 18.52 12.76 -16.01
CA SER A 149 19.15 11.92 -14.99
C SER A 149 18.47 12.02 -13.61
N HIS A 150 17.56 12.97 -13.40
CA HIS A 150 16.94 13.25 -12.10
C HIS A 150 16.13 12.07 -11.55
N PRO A 151 15.34 11.31 -12.34
CA PRO A 151 14.64 10.13 -11.82
C PRO A 151 15.55 9.14 -11.15
N VAL A 152 16.71 8.87 -11.74
CA VAL A 152 17.69 7.90 -11.21
C VAL A 152 18.32 8.43 -9.92
N VAL A 153 18.68 9.73 -9.87
CA VAL A 153 19.29 10.33 -8.68
C VAL A 153 18.34 10.29 -7.50
N PHE A 154 17.09 10.72 -7.66
CA PHE A 154 16.11 10.72 -6.58
C PHE A 154 15.73 9.30 -6.16
N TRP A 155 15.66 8.35 -7.10
CA TRP A 155 15.44 6.95 -6.80
C TRP A 155 16.56 6.36 -5.92
N ILE A 156 17.84 6.62 -6.24
CA ILE A 156 18.97 6.17 -5.43
C ILE A 156 18.93 6.81 -4.03
N ILE A 157 18.55 8.09 -3.92
CA ILE A 157 18.38 8.75 -2.61
C ILE A 157 17.28 8.05 -1.80
N CYS A 158 16.10 7.78 -2.36
CA CYS A 158 15.02 7.08 -1.67
C CYS A 158 15.43 5.66 -1.26
N LEU A 159 16.08 4.93 -2.16
CA LEU A 159 16.60 3.59 -1.88
C LEU A 159 17.59 3.58 -0.72
N PHE A 160 18.52 4.54 -0.71
CA PHE A 160 19.46 4.71 0.39
C PHE A 160 18.75 5.05 1.70
N LEU A 161 17.79 5.99 1.69
CA LEU A 161 17.02 6.39 2.87
C LEU A 161 16.26 5.21 3.45
N ASN A 162 15.53 4.46 2.62
CA ASN A 162 14.80 3.26 3.02
C ASN A 162 15.74 2.24 3.69
N THR A 163 16.85 1.90 3.01
CA THR A 163 17.84 0.94 3.51
C THR A 163 18.46 1.40 4.82
N TRP A 164 18.83 2.66 4.91
CA TRP A 164 19.44 3.25 6.11
C TRP A 164 18.49 3.25 7.30
N ILE A 165 17.21 3.62 7.09
CA ILE A 165 16.18 3.61 8.15
C ILE A 165 15.92 2.18 8.61
N LEU A 166 15.71 1.23 7.68
CA LEU A 166 15.51 -0.19 7.98
C LEU A 166 16.69 -0.77 8.76
N SER A 167 17.93 -0.36 8.45
CA SER A 167 19.13 -0.82 9.16
C SER A 167 19.15 -0.46 10.65
N ARG A 168 18.27 0.44 11.09
CA ARG A 168 18.10 0.84 12.50
C ARG A 168 17.03 0.05 13.24
N GLY A 169 16.40 -0.92 12.56
CA GLY A 169 15.37 -1.80 13.11
C GLY A 169 14.01 -1.13 13.31
N LEU A 170 13.08 -1.87 13.94
CA LEU A 170 11.69 -1.42 14.10
C LEU A 170 11.58 -0.18 14.98
N SER A 171 12.02 -0.22 16.22
CA SER A 171 11.87 0.88 17.18
C SER A 171 12.79 2.06 16.88
N GLY A 172 14.02 1.80 16.40
CA GLY A 172 15.04 2.81 16.11
C GLY A 172 14.88 3.51 14.75
N GLY A 173 14.23 2.86 13.80
CA GLY A 173 14.05 3.30 12.41
C GLY A 173 12.59 3.52 12.07
N VAL A 174 11.86 2.44 11.80
CA VAL A 174 10.47 2.45 11.29
C VAL A 174 9.54 3.25 12.20
N GLU A 175 9.53 2.96 13.49
CA GLU A 175 8.66 3.64 14.47
C GLU A 175 8.96 5.14 14.57
N LYS A 176 10.23 5.54 14.49
CA LYS A 176 10.59 6.97 14.54
C LYS A 176 10.10 7.72 13.31
N VAL A 177 10.25 7.12 12.13
CA VAL A 177 9.75 7.74 10.89
C VAL A 177 8.22 7.85 10.92
N ALA A 178 7.52 6.81 11.37
CA ALA A 178 6.07 6.84 11.50
C ALA A 178 5.58 7.89 12.51
N LYS A 179 6.27 8.05 13.65
CA LYS A 179 5.93 9.08 14.66
C LYS A 179 6.07 10.52 14.16
N ILE A 180 6.91 10.75 13.18
CA ILE A 180 7.11 12.10 12.58
C ILE A 180 6.23 12.22 11.33
N GLY A 181 6.32 11.23 10.43
CA GLY A 181 5.68 11.27 9.13
C GLY A 181 4.17 11.28 9.19
N MET A 182 3.55 10.43 10.03
CA MET A 182 2.09 10.35 10.11
C MET A 182 1.43 11.64 10.62
N PRO A 183 1.89 12.30 11.71
CA PRO A 183 1.34 13.59 12.10
C PRO A 183 1.54 14.69 11.05
N LEU A 184 2.68 14.74 10.38
CA LEU A 184 2.94 15.70 9.30
C LEU A 184 2.02 15.44 8.10
N LEU A 185 1.86 14.18 7.69
CA LEU A 185 0.95 13.77 6.63
C LEU A 185 -0.49 14.23 6.94
N LEU A 186 -0.97 13.96 8.15
CA LEU A 186 -2.31 14.39 8.57
C LEU A 186 -2.46 15.92 8.57
N ALA A 187 -1.46 16.64 9.07
CA ALA A 187 -1.47 18.11 9.09
C ALA A 187 -1.49 18.69 7.67
N PHE A 188 -0.63 18.18 6.78
CA PHE A 188 -0.59 18.60 5.38
C PHE A 188 -1.90 18.27 4.65
N GLY A 189 -2.43 17.06 4.87
CA GLY A 189 -3.70 16.63 4.30
C GLY A 189 -4.87 17.50 4.75
N LEU A 190 -4.94 17.86 6.04
CA LEU A 190 -5.99 18.75 6.56
C LEU A 190 -5.90 20.15 5.95
N ILE A 191 -4.70 20.74 5.89
CA ILE A 191 -4.52 22.09 5.33
C ILE A 191 -4.95 22.10 3.86
N LEU A 192 -4.44 21.16 3.06
CA LEU A 192 -4.77 21.07 1.63
C LEU A 192 -6.23 20.72 1.40
N GLY A 193 -6.81 19.81 2.20
CA GLY A 193 -8.21 19.43 2.12
C GLY A 193 -9.14 20.62 2.43
N ILE A 194 -8.87 21.38 3.50
CA ILE A 194 -9.62 22.60 3.80
C ILE A 194 -9.48 23.60 2.66
N THR A 195 -8.28 23.80 2.13
CA THR A 195 -8.06 24.68 0.97
C THR A 195 -8.88 24.21 -0.22
N GLY A 196 -8.89 22.89 -0.54
CA GLY A 196 -9.66 22.33 -1.64
C GLY A 196 -11.16 22.57 -1.53
N ILE A 197 -11.77 22.30 -0.37
CA ILE A 197 -13.22 22.47 -0.19
C ILE A 197 -13.65 23.92 -0.06
N THR A 198 -12.74 24.82 0.31
CA THR A 198 -13.04 26.27 0.43
C THR A 198 -12.74 27.06 -0.83
N LEU A 199 -12.32 26.43 -1.92
CA LEU A 199 -12.18 27.06 -3.22
C LEU A 199 -13.52 27.68 -3.65
N GLN A 200 -13.46 28.91 -4.14
CA GLN A 200 -14.62 29.64 -4.68
C GLN A 200 -14.42 29.90 -6.17
N ALA A 201 -15.46 29.62 -6.95
CA ALA A 201 -15.48 29.93 -8.37
C ALA A 201 -15.34 31.44 -8.60
N GLY A 202 -14.51 31.83 -9.57
CA GLY A 202 -14.35 33.23 -9.95
C GLY A 202 -12.93 33.59 -10.40
N GLY A 203 -12.85 34.77 -11.04
CA GLY A 203 -11.59 35.26 -11.65
C GLY A 203 -11.32 34.69 -13.04
N ALA A 204 -10.50 35.41 -13.83
CA ALA A 204 -10.19 35.00 -15.21
C ALA A 204 -9.37 33.69 -15.29
N ASP A 205 -8.50 33.48 -14.28
CA ASP A 205 -7.62 32.29 -14.17
C ASP A 205 -7.94 31.47 -12.90
N GLY A 206 -9.10 31.70 -12.27
CA GLY A 206 -9.54 31.06 -11.03
C GLY A 206 -10.32 29.76 -11.27
N PRO A 207 -10.78 29.10 -10.20
CA PRO A 207 -11.63 27.94 -10.31
C PRO A 207 -12.94 28.24 -11.07
N ILE A 208 -13.36 27.30 -11.92
CA ILE A 208 -14.64 27.39 -12.65
C ILE A 208 -15.82 26.90 -11.80
N ASN A 209 -15.54 26.08 -10.77
CA ASN A 209 -16.52 25.58 -9.80
C ASN A 209 -16.03 25.83 -8.38
N ASP A 210 -16.99 25.94 -7.43
CA ASP A 210 -16.66 25.87 -6.01
C ASP A 210 -16.12 24.48 -5.63
N GLY A 211 -15.18 24.42 -4.71
CA GLY A 211 -14.60 23.15 -4.26
C GLY A 211 -15.64 22.16 -3.70
N VAL A 212 -16.73 22.68 -3.14
CA VAL A 212 -17.85 21.85 -2.67
C VAL A 212 -18.52 21.05 -3.78
N VAL A 213 -18.44 21.49 -5.04
CA VAL A 213 -18.97 20.72 -6.20
C VAL A 213 -18.21 19.40 -6.34
N GLY A 214 -16.87 19.44 -6.24
CA GLY A 214 -16.04 18.24 -6.25
C GLY A 214 -16.30 17.34 -5.03
N LEU A 215 -16.48 17.93 -3.85
CA LEU A 215 -16.82 17.16 -2.66
C LEU A 215 -18.17 16.45 -2.83
N ASN A 216 -19.19 17.14 -3.31
CA ASN A 216 -20.52 16.59 -3.55
C ASN A 216 -20.50 15.48 -4.61
N TYR A 217 -19.61 15.54 -5.60
CA TYR A 217 -19.47 14.51 -6.61
C TYR A 217 -19.18 13.11 -5.98
N LEU A 218 -18.37 13.06 -4.92
CA LEU A 218 -18.09 11.82 -4.22
C LEU A 218 -19.14 11.49 -3.16
N TRP A 219 -19.60 12.51 -2.40
CA TRP A 219 -20.41 12.29 -1.20
C TRP A 219 -21.92 12.31 -1.44
N THR A 220 -22.36 12.58 -2.69
CA THR A 220 -23.77 12.40 -3.05
C THR A 220 -23.99 10.94 -3.47
N PRO A 221 -24.70 10.13 -2.66
CA PRO A 221 -24.91 8.73 -2.98
C PRO A 221 -25.62 8.55 -4.32
N ASP A 222 -25.08 7.69 -5.17
CA ASP A 222 -25.71 7.27 -6.41
C ASP A 222 -25.83 5.73 -6.43
N PHE A 223 -27.05 5.25 -6.54
CA PHE A 223 -27.35 3.81 -6.54
C PHE A 223 -27.45 3.23 -7.95
N SER A 224 -27.25 4.00 -9.00
CA SER A 224 -27.35 3.55 -10.40
C SER A 224 -26.37 2.42 -10.73
N SER A 225 -25.14 2.52 -10.22
CA SER A 225 -24.05 1.58 -10.50
C SER A 225 -23.95 0.42 -9.51
N ILE A 226 -24.85 0.32 -8.52
CA ILE A 226 -24.79 -0.73 -7.49
C ILE A 226 -24.89 -2.15 -8.07
N TRP A 227 -25.44 -2.29 -9.26
CA TRP A 227 -25.57 -3.55 -9.99
C TRP A 227 -24.45 -3.79 -10.99
N SER A 228 -23.51 -2.80 -11.15
CA SER A 228 -22.34 -2.99 -12.01
C SER A 228 -21.29 -3.82 -11.29
N PHE A 229 -20.97 -4.98 -11.86
CA PHE A 229 -19.92 -5.85 -11.32
C PHE A 229 -18.54 -5.18 -11.32
N ASP A 230 -18.22 -4.37 -12.32
CA ASP A 230 -16.93 -3.69 -12.48
C ASP A 230 -16.68 -2.72 -11.34
N VAL A 231 -17.70 -1.98 -10.89
CA VAL A 231 -17.58 -1.07 -9.74
C VAL A 231 -17.25 -1.83 -8.45
N TRP A 232 -17.83 -3.02 -8.24
CA TRP A 232 -17.50 -3.86 -7.09
C TRP A 232 -16.08 -4.40 -7.15
N VAL A 233 -15.62 -4.82 -8.34
CA VAL A 233 -14.23 -5.29 -8.53
C VAL A 233 -13.24 -4.15 -8.29
N ALA A 234 -13.52 -2.96 -8.82
CA ALA A 234 -12.70 -1.77 -8.58
C ALA A 234 -12.64 -1.41 -7.09
N ALA A 235 -13.79 -1.41 -6.41
CA ALA A 235 -13.88 -1.15 -4.97
C ALA A 235 -13.11 -2.18 -4.13
N ALA A 236 -13.28 -3.47 -4.43
CA ALA A 236 -12.54 -4.53 -3.76
C ALA A 236 -11.03 -4.42 -3.99
N GLY A 237 -10.61 -4.15 -5.23
CA GLY A 237 -9.20 -3.93 -5.59
C GLY A 237 -8.59 -2.75 -4.84
N GLN A 238 -9.35 -1.66 -4.68
CA GLN A 238 -8.91 -0.51 -3.90
C GLN A 238 -8.73 -0.86 -2.42
N ILE A 239 -9.66 -1.59 -1.80
CA ILE A 239 -9.56 -2.03 -0.40
C ILE A 239 -8.30 -2.90 -0.17
N PHE A 240 -7.98 -3.81 -1.08
CA PHE A 240 -6.75 -4.61 -0.97
C PHE A 240 -5.51 -3.75 -0.98
N PHE A 241 -5.45 -2.85 -1.94
CA PHE A 241 -4.28 -2.00 -2.13
C PHE A 241 -4.09 -1.05 -0.95
N THR A 242 -5.15 -0.36 -0.54
CA THR A 242 -5.08 0.68 0.48
C THR A 242 -4.76 0.16 1.87
N LEU A 243 -5.31 -1.00 2.25
CA LEU A 243 -5.05 -1.62 3.55
C LEU A 243 -3.78 -2.48 3.58
N SER A 244 -3.06 -2.59 2.46
CA SER A 244 -1.91 -3.50 2.29
C SER A 244 -2.23 -4.96 2.67
N LEU A 245 -3.47 -5.40 2.39
CA LEU A 245 -3.92 -6.77 2.62
C LEU A 245 -3.32 -7.73 1.60
N GLY A 246 -3.09 -8.96 2.02
CA GLY A 246 -2.47 -9.95 1.16
C GLY A 246 -1.00 -9.69 0.85
N MET A 247 -0.34 -8.80 1.61
CA MET A 247 1.06 -8.44 1.40
C MET A 247 2.02 -9.14 2.38
N GLY A 248 1.56 -9.46 3.59
CA GLY A 248 2.37 -10.10 4.62
C GLY A 248 3.13 -9.14 5.55
N SER A 249 3.11 -7.83 5.29
CA SER A 249 3.71 -6.81 6.15
C SER A 249 2.98 -6.70 7.50
N ILE A 250 1.65 -6.77 7.49
CA ILE A 250 0.82 -6.79 8.70
C ILE A 250 1.16 -8.01 9.55
N HIS A 251 1.30 -9.19 8.95
CA HIS A 251 1.72 -10.41 9.66
C HIS A 251 3.06 -10.20 10.38
N CYS A 252 4.03 -9.59 9.69
CA CYS A 252 5.33 -9.32 10.26
C CYS A 252 5.23 -8.36 11.45
N TYR A 253 4.58 -7.21 11.28
CA TYR A 253 4.44 -6.22 12.34
C TYR A 253 3.70 -6.78 13.56
N ALA A 254 2.61 -7.51 13.34
CA ALA A 254 1.83 -8.14 14.39
C ALA A 254 2.57 -9.30 15.10
N SER A 255 3.55 -9.90 14.43
CA SER A 255 4.36 -10.98 15.05
C SER A 255 5.27 -10.51 16.19
N TYR A 256 5.53 -9.21 16.28
CA TYR A 256 6.28 -8.59 17.38
C TYR A 256 5.40 -8.17 18.56
N LEU A 257 4.10 -8.46 18.51
CA LEU A 257 3.16 -8.16 19.61
C LEU A 257 3.32 -9.16 20.76
N ASN A 258 3.01 -8.66 21.95
CA ASN A 258 2.88 -9.53 23.12
C ASN A 258 1.67 -10.46 22.95
N ALA A 259 1.74 -11.64 23.55
CA ALA A 259 0.70 -12.68 23.42
C ALA A 259 -0.71 -12.24 23.91
N LYS A 260 -0.78 -11.21 24.77
CA LYS A 260 -2.02 -10.64 25.31
C LYS A 260 -2.35 -9.24 24.78
N GLU A 261 -1.63 -8.77 23.75
CA GLU A 261 -1.93 -7.47 23.12
C GLU A 261 -3.28 -7.55 22.41
N ASP A 262 -4.05 -6.45 22.45
CA ASP A 262 -5.35 -6.36 21.78
C ASP A 262 -5.17 -6.21 20.27
N VAL A 263 -5.28 -7.32 19.57
CA VAL A 263 -5.19 -7.39 18.10
C VAL A 263 -6.41 -6.73 17.45
N ALA A 264 -7.59 -6.93 18.02
CA ALA A 264 -8.83 -6.43 17.43
C ALA A 264 -8.86 -4.90 17.41
N LEU A 265 -8.52 -4.27 18.54
CA LEU A 265 -8.49 -2.81 18.64
C LEU A 265 -7.39 -2.21 17.75
N ASN A 266 -6.21 -2.83 17.70
CA ASN A 266 -5.12 -2.38 16.86
C ASN A 266 -5.49 -2.47 15.36
N ALA A 267 -6.08 -3.59 14.92
CA ALA A 267 -6.54 -3.79 13.56
C ALA A 267 -7.61 -2.76 13.15
N MET A 268 -8.61 -2.55 14.02
CA MET A 268 -9.65 -1.54 13.80
C MET A 268 -9.06 -0.12 13.75
N SER A 269 -8.15 0.21 14.66
CA SER A 269 -7.54 1.55 14.71
C SER A 269 -6.74 1.84 13.44
N ALA A 270 -5.96 0.89 12.94
CA ALA A 270 -5.23 1.04 11.69
C ALA A 270 -6.17 1.13 10.47
N GLY A 271 -7.20 0.26 10.41
CA GLY A 271 -8.16 0.26 9.31
C GLY A 271 -8.97 1.56 9.25
N TRP A 272 -9.57 2.00 10.35
CA TRP A 272 -10.33 3.25 10.36
C TRP A 272 -9.48 4.50 10.17
N MET A 273 -8.22 4.49 10.62
CA MET A 273 -7.28 5.58 10.31
C MET A 273 -7.00 5.64 8.80
N ASN A 274 -6.82 4.49 8.16
CA ASN A 274 -6.68 4.42 6.71
C ASN A 274 -7.91 4.98 5.98
N GLU A 275 -9.11 4.55 6.38
CA GLU A 275 -10.36 5.03 5.79
C GLU A 275 -10.53 6.53 5.96
N PHE A 276 -10.20 7.06 7.13
CA PHE A 276 -10.23 8.51 7.36
C PHE A 276 -9.27 9.24 6.41
N VAL A 277 -8.05 8.75 6.27
CA VAL A 277 -7.06 9.38 5.38
C VAL A 277 -7.49 9.25 3.92
N GLU A 278 -7.98 8.10 3.50
CA GLU A 278 -8.34 7.83 2.11
C GLU A 278 -9.64 8.54 1.71
N VAL A 279 -10.71 8.20 2.41
CA VAL A 279 -12.07 8.62 2.04
C VAL A 279 -12.33 10.09 2.39
N VAL A 280 -11.74 10.58 3.49
CA VAL A 280 -11.94 11.98 3.92
C VAL A 280 -10.80 12.86 3.37
N LEU A 281 -9.56 12.66 3.81
CA LEU A 281 -8.47 13.57 3.43
C LEU A 281 -8.10 13.47 1.94
N GLY A 282 -7.93 12.26 1.40
CA GLY A 282 -7.56 12.06 0.00
C GLY A 282 -8.60 12.65 -0.95
N SER A 283 -9.89 12.40 -0.66
CA SER A 283 -10.98 12.94 -1.47
C SER A 283 -11.14 14.46 -1.38
N MET A 284 -10.86 15.07 -0.21
CA MET A 284 -10.96 16.50 0.00
C MET A 284 -9.85 17.32 -0.72
N ILE A 285 -8.79 16.68 -1.16
CA ILE A 285 -7.68 17.35 -1.86
C ILE A 285 -7.87 17.26 -3.36
N ILE A 286 -7.70 16.07 -3.93
CA ILE A 286 -7.64 15.89 -5.39
C ILE A 286 -8.97 16.24 -6.04
N ILE A 287 -10.07 15.70 -5.56
CA ILE A 287 -11.37 15.81 -6.23
C ILE A 287 -11.87 17.27 -6.24
N PRO A 288 -11.92 17.99 -5.11
CA PRO A 288 -12.35 19.38 -5.11
C PRO A 288 -11.43 20.31 -5.90
N ILE A 289 -10.11 20.16 -5.78
CA ILE A 289 -9.17 21.03 -6.50
C ILE A 289 -9.26 20.78 -8.01
N SER A 290 -9.21 19.52 -8.46
CA SER A 290 -9.24 19.21 -9.89
C SER A 290 -10.59 19.57 -10.52
N ILE A 291 -11.72 19.20 -9.91
CA ILE A 291 -13.06 19.53 -10.42
C ILE A 291 -13.32 21.04 -10.32
N GLY A 292 -12.80 21.69 -9.28
CA GLY A 292 -12.89 23.13 -9.12
C GLY A 292 -12.30 23.89 -10.29
N TYR A 293 -11.11 23.50 -10.75
CA TYR A 293 -10.42 24.19 -11.84
C TYR A 293 -10.76 23.67 -13.23
N LEU A 294 -10.95 22.36 -13.40
CA LEU A 294 -11.06 21.72 -14.72
C LEU A 294 -12.47 21.25 -15.06
N GLY A 295 -13.37 21.15 -14.07
CA GLY A 295 -14.71 20.59 -14.25
C GLY A 295 -14.73 19.06 -14.25
N ILE A 296 -15.92 18.49 -14.03
CA ILE A 296 -16.12 17.03 -13.87
C ILE A 296 -15.76 16.29 -15.15
N GLU A 297 -16.21 16.76 -16.32
CA GLU A 297 -16.01 16.08 -17.61
C GLU A 297 -14.53 15.94 -17.93
N THR A 298 -13.76 17.03 -17.87
CA THR A 298 -12.32 17.03 -18.16
C THR A 298 -11.55 16.12 -17.20
N VAL A 299 -11.88 16.17 -15.90
CA VAL A 299 -11.20 15.32 -14.90
C VAL A 299 -11.51 13.84 -15.12
N THR A 300 -12.77 13.52 -15.49
CA THR A 300 -13.16 12.13 -15.80
C THR A 300 -12.42 11.61 -17.05
N GLU A 301 -12.31 12.42 -18.10
CA GLU A 301 -11.52 12.05 -19.30
C GLU A 301 -10.04 11.82 -18.99
N MET A 302 -9.44 12.68 -18.16
CA MET A 302 -8.04 12.55 -17.74
C MET A 302 -7.78 11.25 -16.95
N VAL A 303 -8.71 10.86 -16.10
CA VAL A 303 -8.59 9.63 -15.30
C VAL A 303 -8.80 8.39 -16.17
N SER A 304 -9.80 8.39 -17.06
CA SER A 304 -10.08 7.28 -17.97
C SER A 304 -8.94 6.99 -18.96
N GLY A 305 -8.12 7.99 -19.27
CA GLY A 305 -6.94 7.87 -20.13
C GLY A 305 -5.64 7.49 -19.43
N GLY A 306 -5.63 7.41 -18.09
CA GLY A 306 -4.42 7.15 -17.31
C GLY A 306 -4.70 6.91 -15.85
N SER A 307 -3.66 6.60 -15.10
CA SER A 307 -3.73 6.48 -13.66
C SER A 307 -3.89 7.85 -12.98
N GLY A 308 -4.39 7.89 -11.73
CA GLY A 308 -4.41 9.11 -10.89
C GLY A 308 -3.05 9.80 -10.71
N LEU A 309 -1.97 9.17 -11.16
CA LEU A 309 -0.62 9.74 -11.20
C LEU A 309 -0.57 11.01 -12.05
N GLY A 310 -1.27 11.06 -13.19
CA GLY A 310 -1.34 12.26 -14.06
C GLY A 310 -1.92 13.46 -13.31
N ILE A 311 -3.01 13.27 -12.58
CA ILE A 311 -3.60 14.35 -11.77
C ILE A 311 -2.63 14.78 -10.67
N GLY A 312 -2.06 13.84 -9.93
CA GLY A 312 -1.18 14.14 -8.79
C GLY A 312 0.14 14.81 -9.17
N PHE A 313 0.73 14.43 -10.32
CA PHE A 313 2.08 14.86 -10.71
C PHE A 313 2.13 15.82 -11.89
N ALA A 314 1.05 16.00 -12.66
CA ALA A 314 1.01 16.95 -13.77
C ALA A 314 -0.03 18.05 -13.56
N VAL A 315 -1.23 17.74 -13.07
CA VAL A 315 -2.29 18.74 -12.90
C VAL A 315 -2.07 19.57 -11.64
N LEU A 316 -1.99 18.94 -10.46
CA LEU A 316 -1.86 19.68 -9.20
C LEU A 316 -0.63 20.59 -9.12
N PRO A 317 0.58 20.21 -9.60
CA PRO A 317 1.72 21.14 -9.61
C PRO A 317 1.46 22.42 -10.37
N LYS A 318 0.75 22.34 -11.51
CA LYS A 318 0.36 23.52 -12.29
C LYS A 318 -0.61 24.38 -11.51
N LEU A 319 -1.66 23.80 -10.94
CA LEU A 319 -2.66 24.54 -10.19
C LEU A 319 -2.04 25.22 -8.95
N PHE A 320 -1.16 24.54 -8.25
CA PHE A 320 -0.43 25.16 -7.13
C PHE A 320 0.49 26.29 -7.59
N ALA A 321 1.18 26.16 -8.72
CA ALA A 321 2.05 27.21 -9.24
C ALA A 321 1.28 28.52 -9.49
N ASP A 322 -0.01 28.45 -9.82
CA ASP A 322 -0.88 29.62 -10.03
C ASP A 322 -1.33 30.30 -8.71
N TRP A 323 -1.12 29.65 -7.56
CA TRP A 323 -1.44 30.23 -6.23
C TRP A 323 -0.34 31.13 -5.67
N GLY A 324 0.68 31.47 -6.47
CA GLY A 324 1.79 32.35 -6.08
C GLY A 324 2.62 31.73 -4.93
N LEU A 325 2.98 32.56 -3.93
CA LEU A 325 3.83 32.10 -2.82
C LEU A 325 3.18 30.95 -2.03
N PHE A 326 1.87 30.97 -1.82
CA PHE A 326 1.16 29.88 -1.14
C PHE A 326 1.25 28.56 -1.93
N GLY A 327 1.31 28.64 -3.25
CA GLY A 327 1.45 27.47 -4.12
C GLY A 327 2.75 26.69 -3.91
N ILE A 328 3.85 27.37 -3.59
CA ILE A 328 5.10 26.70 -3.23
C ILE A 328 4.89 25.84 -1.96
N PHE A 329 4.25 26.42 -0.94
CA PHE A 329 3.93 25.68 0.29
C PHE A 329 2.94 24.53 0.02
N ALA A 330 1.91 24.76 -0.82
CA ALA A 330 0.94 23.73 -1.21
C ALA A 330 1.63 22.56 -1.92
N GLY A 331 2.52 22.85 -2.86
CA GLY A 331 3.33 21.83 -3.53
C GLY A 331 4.22 21.04 -2.56
N VAL A 332 4.91 21.73 -1.66
CA VAL A 332 5.74 21.07 -0.64
C VAL A 332 4.88 20.21 0.31
N MET A 333 3.73 20.72 0.74
CA MET A 333 2.80 19.94 1.58
C MET A 333 2.27 18.72 0.84
N TRP A 334 1.85 18.86 -0.42
CA TRP A 334 1.33 17.77 -1.23
C TRP A 334 2.38 16.67 -1.47
N PHE A 335 3.53 17.04 -1.99
CA PHE A 335 4.57 16.05 -2.28
C PHE A 335 5.29 15.56 -1.03
N GLY A 336 5.37 16.36 0.02
CA GLY A 336 5.83 15.93 1.34
C GLY A 336 4.89 14.90 1.98
N LEU A 337 3.58 15.11 1.88
CA LEU A 337 2.56 14.17 2.31
C LEU A 337 2.69 12.84 1.53
N LEU A 338 2.80 12.89 0.19
CA LEU A 338 3.01 11.72 -0.64
C LEU A 338 4.31 10.99 -0.29
N PHE A 339 5.39 11.72 -0.04
CA PHE A 339 6.68 11.13 0.35
C PHE A 339 6.58 10.41 1.70
N PHE A 340 5.94 11.01 2.71
CA PHE A 340 5.74 10.34 4.01
C PHE A 340 4.82 9.13 3.90
N ALA A 341 3.77 9.19 3.10
CA ALA A 341 2.92 8.04 2.79
C ALA A 341 3.72 6.93 2.09
N GLY A 342 4.56 7.29 1.12
CA GLY A 342 5.43 6.36 0.40
C GLY A 342 6.42 5.66 1.31
N ILE A 343 7.23 6.43 2.05
CA ILE A 343 8.32 5.87 2.85
C ILE A 343 7.84 5.00 4.01
N THR A 344 6.72 5.32 4.66
CA THR A 344 6.19 4.48 5.74
C THR A 344 5.72 3.12 5.22
N SER A 345 5.15 3.06 4.02
CA SER A 345 4.74 1.81 3.38
C SER A 345 5.94 1.00 2.86
N SER A 346 6.92 1.65 2.22
CA SER A 346 8.11 0.95 1.71
C SER A 346 8.98 0.36 2.84
N LEU A 347 9.06 1.05 4.00
CA LEU A 347 9.69 0.50 5.20
C LEU A 347 8.97 -0.74 5.73
N ALA A 348 7.64 -0.74 5.68
CA ALA A 348 6.85 -1.90 6.10
C ALA A 348 7.13 -3.13 5.21
N MET A 349 7.31 -2.93 3.91
CA MET A 349 7.64 -4.00 2.95
C MET A 349 9.01 -4.64 3.22
N GLY A 350 9.98 -3.90 3.75
CA GLY A 350 11.31 -4.43 4.07
C GLY A 350 11.33 -5.36 5.29
N THR A 351 10.44 -5.14 6.24
CA THR A 351 10.50 -5.85 7.53
C THR A 351 10.25 -7.36 7.47
N PRO A 352 9.30 -7.89 6.66
CA PRO A 352 9.12 -9.35 6.52
C PRO A 352 10.32 -10.06 5.93
N VAL A 353 11.02 -9.40 5.01
CA VAL A 353 12.24 -9.93 4.39
C VAL A 353 13.37 -10.01 5.41
N MET A 354 13.55 -8.93 6.18
CA MET A 354 14.55 -8.89 7.26
C MET A 354 14.22 -9.92 8.35
N GLY A 355 12.94 -10.05 8.74
CA GLY A 355 12.48 -11.06 9.68
C GLY A 355 12.78 -12.48 9.19
N PHE A 356 12.48 -12.79 7.93
CA PHE A 356 12.78 -14.07 7.31
C PHE A 356 14.27 -14.41 7.34
N LEU A 357 15.13 -13.47 6.95
CA LEU A 357 16.58 -13.64 6.96
C LEU A 357 17.14 -13.81 8.37
N LYS A 358 16.63 -13.04 9.33
CA LYS A 358 17.04 -13.10 10.74
C LYS A 358 16.66 -14.43 11.37
N ASP A 359 15.39 -14.83 11.27
CA ASP A 359 14.85 -16.01 11.97
C ASP A 359 15.43 -17.32 11.43
N ASN A 360 15.68 -17.39 10.12
CA ASN A 360 16.03 -18.66 9.46
C ASN A 360 17.51 -18.78 9.11
N PHE A 361 18.19 -17.65 8.91
CA PHE A 361 19.60 -17.63 8.48
C PHE A 361 20.53 -16.93 9.50
N GLY A 362 19.96 -16.27 10.52
CA GLY A 362 20.75 -15.55 11.54
C GLY A 362 21.36 -14.25 11.04
N VAL A 363 20.82 -13.69 9.96
CA VAL A 363 21.27 -12.41 9.38
C VAL A 363 20.87 -11.26 10.31
N GLY A 364 21.84 -10.45 10.71
CA GLY A 364 21.57 -9.28 11.57
C GLY A 364 20.79 -8.18 10.84
N GLU A 365 20.10 -7.31 11.59
CA GLU A 365 19.22 -6.27 11.05
C GLU A 365 19.91 -5.38 10.01
N LYS A 366 21.13 -4.92 10.28
CA LYS A 366 21.89 -4.09 9.32
C LYS A 366 22.14 -4.81 8.01
N ALA A 367 22.66 -6.05 8.08
CA ALA A 367 22.94 -6.83 6.88
C ALA A 367 21.64 -7.16 6.12
N GLY A 368 20.56 -7.51 6.83
CA GLY A 368 19.26 -7.78 6.23
C GLY A 368 18.70 -6.57 5.46
N ALA A 369 18.83 -5.37 6.02
CA ALA A 369 18.40 -4.14 5.35
C ALA A 369 19.20 -3.87 4.06
N TRP A 370 20.53 -4.02 4.09
CA TRP A 370 21.37 -3.82 2.90
C TRP A 370 21.15 -4.90 1.84
N ILE A 371 20.88 -6.14 2.25
CA ILE A 371 20.49 -7.22 1.31
C ILE A 371 19.17 -6.86 0.64
N PHE A 372 18.17 -6.42 1.41
CA PHE A 372 16.90 -5.98 0.88
C PHE A 372 17.06 -4.81 -0.09
N GLY A 373 17.80 -3.76 0.30
CA GLY A 373 18.10 -2.62 -0.56
C GLY A 373 18.78 -3.01 -1.87
N GLY A 374 19.74 -3.95 -1.82
CA GLY A 374 20.41 -4.50 -3.02
C GLY A 374 19.46 -5.27 -3.95
N ILE A 375 18.52 -6.05 -3.37
CA ILE A 375 17.49 -6.75 -4.14
C ILE A 375 16.55 -5.75 -4.82
N ILE A 376 16.07 -4.73 -4.08
CA ILE A 376 15.19 -3.70 -4.67
C ILE A 376 15.91 -2.90 -5.75
N LEU A 377 17.19 -2.56 -5.54
CA LEU A 377 18.00 -1.90 -6.57
C LEU A 377 17.99 -2.73 -7.86
N LEU A 378 18.30 -4.03 -7.76
CA LEU A 378 18.37 -4.93 -8.92
C LEU A 378 17.02 -5.07 -9.64
N LEU A 379 15.95 -5.30 -8.86
CA LEU A 379 14.59 -5.49 -9.41
C LEU A 379 13.97 -4.18 -9.90
N GLY A 380 14.34 -3.05 -9.33
CA GLY A 380 13.82 -1.74 -9.70
C GLY A 380 14.44 -1.17 -10.99
N ILE A 381 15.62 -1.63 -11.42
CA ILE A 381 16.27 -1.15 -12.65
C ILE A 381 15.30 -1.18 -13.86
N PRO A 382 14.67 -2.30 -14.23
CA PRO A 382 13.75 -2.31 -15.35
C PRO A 382 12.54 -1.40 -15.17
N CYS A 383 12.04 -1.24 -13.93
CA CYS A 383 10.93 -0.34 -13.63
C CYS A 383 11.30 1.14 -13.86
N VAL A 384 12.54 1.51 -13.57
CA VAL A 384 13.07 2.87 -13.84
C VAL A 384 13.31 3.08 -15.32
N LEU A 385 13.72 2.03 -16.05
CA LEU A 385 14.06 2.10 -17.48
C LEU A 385 12.84 2.03 -18.39
N SER A 386 11.71 1.51 -17.93
CA SER A 386 10.53 1.28 -18.78
C SER A 386 9.24 1.28 -17.99
N GLN A 387 8.28 2.06 -18.46
CA GLN A 387 6.92 2.07 -17.93
C GLN A 387 6.22 0.71 -18.09
N ASP A 388 6.54 -0.05 -19.14
CA ASP A 388 5.98 -1.41 -19.31
C ASP A 388 6.43 -2.32 -18.18
N ALA A 389 7.72 -2.30 -17.80
CA ALA A 389 8.22 -3.09 -16.69
C ALA A 389 7.60 -2.64 -15.35
N PHE A 390 7.45 -1.33 -15.13
CA PHE A 390 6.76 -0.79 -13.98
C PHE A 390 5.33 -1.33 -13.89
N ASN A 391 4.57 -1.27 -14.99
CA ASN A 391 3.20 -1.76 -15.06
C ASN A 391 3.10 -3.27 -14.83
N GLU A 392 4.05 -4.06 -15.32
CA GLU A 392 4.08 -5.53 -15.10
C GLU A 392 4.31 -5.85 -13.60
N PHE A 393 5.23 -5.13 -12.93
CA PHE A 393 5.45 -5.31 -11.49
C PHE A 393 4.20 -4.90 -10.69
N ASP A 394 3.58 -3.76 -11.00
CA ASP A 394 2.36 -3.31 -10.32
C ASP A 394 1.21 -4.29 -10.54
N TYR A 395 0.99 -4.74 -11.78
CA TYR A 395 -0.10 -5.64 -12.10
C TYR A 395 0.06 -7.01 -11.41
N TRP A 396 1.21 -7.70 -11.61
CA TRP A 396 1.37 -9.06 -11.10
C TRP A 396 1.63 -9.11 -9.59
N ALA A 397 2.42 -8.21 -9.05
CA ALA A 397 2.74 -8.20 -7.63
C ALA A 397 1.79 -7.30 -6.82
N GLY A 398 1.52 -6.09 -7.30
CA GLY A 398 0.71 -5.10 -6.58
C GLY A 398 -0.80 -5.30 -6.71
N THR A 399 -1.27 -6.17 -7.62
CA THR A 399 -2.70 -6.43 -7.79
C THR A 399 -3.02 -7.92 -7.66
N ILE A 400 -2.53 -8.76 -8.56
CA ILE A 400 -2.96 -10.16 -8.63
C ILE A 400 -2.45 -10.99 -7.45
N SER A 401 -1.17 -10.84 -7.07
CA SER A 401 -0.60 -11.60 -5.96
C SER A 401 -1.26 -11.30 -4.63
N LEU A 402 -1.71 -10.06 -4.40
CA LEU A 402 -2.43 -9.66 -3.18
C LEU A 402 -3.72 -10.47 -3.01
N VAL A 403 -4.54 -10.54 -4.08
CA VAL A 403 -5.83 -11.25 -4.05
C VAL A 403 -5.62 -12.74 -3.86
N ILE A 404 -4.63 -13.33 -4.56
CA ILE A 404 -4.29 -14.77 -4.40
C ILE A 404 -3.87 -15.06 -2.97
N PHE A 405 -2.97 -14.25 -2.41
CA PHE A 405 -2.47 -14.48 -1.06
C PHE A 405 -3.57 -14.31 -0.01
N ALA A 406 -4.40 -13.27 -0.12
CA ALA A 406 -5.52 -13.04 0.78
C ALA A 406 -6.56 -14.18 0.75
N LEU A 407 -6.85 -14.73 -0.44
CA LEU A 407 -7.72 -15.89 -0.55
C LEU A 407 -7.12 -17.12 0.15
N VAL A 408 -5.83 -17.36 -0.04
CA VAL A 408 -5.13 -18.49 0.60
C VAL A 408 -5.06 -18.32 2.12
N GLU A 409 -4.77 -17.12 2.63
CA GLU A 409 -4.66 -16.89 4.06
C GLU A 409 -6.00 -17.02 4.79
N ILE A 410 -7.10 -16.54 4.20
CA ILE A 410 -8.41 -16.67 4.83
C ILE A 410 -8.88 -18.12 4.84
N ILE A 411 -8.59 -18.91 3.79
CA ILE A 411 -8.82 -20.34 3.76
C ILE A 411 -7.99 -21.05 4.84
N LEU A 412 -6.71 -20.72 4.95
CA LEU A 412 -5.84 -21.25 6.00
C LEU A 412 -6.40 -20.95 7.39
N PHE A 413 -6.73 -19.69 7.66
CA PHE A 413 -7.20 -19.24 8.96
C PHE A 413 -8.56 -19.83 9.33
N ALA A 414 -9.55 -19.68 8.46
CA ALA A 414 -10.92 -20.04 8.77
C ALA A 414 -11.19 -21.54 8.71
N TRP A 415 -10.59 -22.24 7.73
CA TRP A 415 -10.96 -23.65 7.46
C TRP A 415 -9.89 -24.66 7.85
N VAL A 416 -8.61 -24.34 7.72
CA VAL A 416 -7.53 -25.30 8.02
C VAL A 416 -7.07 -25.22 9.48
N PHE A 417 -6.72 -24.02 9.92
CA PHE A 417 -6.41 -23.75 11.34
C PHE A 417 -7.67 -23.92 12.20
N GLY A 418 -8.78 -23.47 11.66
CA GLY A 418 -10.12 -23.62 12.20
C GLY A 418 -10.65 -22.38 12.88
N MET A 419 -11.86 -21.97 12.47
CA MET A 419 -12.46 -20.69 12.88
C MET A 419 -12.59 -20.54 14.40
N ASP A 420 -12.86 -21.61 15.17
CA ASP A 420 -12.97 -21.50 16.63
C ASP A 420 -11.63 -21.12 17.28
N LYS A 421 -10.53 -21.70 16.79
CA LYS A 421 -9.19 -21.33 17.24
C LYS A 421 -8.83 -19.92 16.83
N GLY A 422 -9.11 -19.58 15.55
CA GLY A 422 -8.90 -18.25 15.01
C GLY A 422 -9.70 -17.18 15.76
N TRP A 423 -10.98 -17.46 16.05
CA TRP A 423 -11.84 -16.58 16.82
C TRP A 423 -11.36 -16.33 18.24
N LYS A 424 -10.86 -17.39 18.90
CA LYS A 424 -10.21 -17.26 20.19
C LYS A 424 -8.95 -16.41 20.11
N GLU A 425 -8.15 -16.58 19.05
CA GLU A 425 -6.95 -15.78 18.84
C GLU A 425 -7.31 -14.30 18.61
N ILE A 426 -8.28 -13.95 17.77
CA ILE A 426 -8.75 -12.57 17.54
C ILE A 426 -9.13 -11.90 18.88
N ASN A 427 -9.90 -12.60 19.74
CA ASN A 427 -10.44 -12.04 20.97
C ASN A 427 -9.52 -12.19 22.19
N THR A 428 -8.33 -12.79 22.04
CA THR A 428 -7.36 -12.90 23.15
C THR A 428 -6.75 -11.54 23.44
N GLY A 429 -6.92 -11.05 24.67
CA GLY A 429 -6.45 -9.74 25.11
C GLY A 429 -7.30 -8.57 24.62
N ALA A 430 -8.43 -8.82 23.97
CA ALA A 430 -9.31 -7.77 23.47
C ALA A 430 -10.07 -7.08 24.61
N ASP A 431 -9.90 -5.77 24.72
CA ASP A 431 -10.65 -4.90 25.64
C ASP A 431 -12.13 -4.82 25.22
N ILE A 432 -12.38 -4.77 23.90
CA ILE A 432 -13.70 -4.85 23.30
C ILE A 432 -13.73 -6.07 22.37
N LYS A 433 -14.62 -7.02 22.70
CA LYS A 433 -14.76 -8.23 21.87
C LYS A 433 -15.34 -7.88 20.49
N VAL A 434 -14.76 -8.48 19.47
CA VAL A 434 -15.28 -8.36 18.11
C VAL A 434 -16.70 -8.95 18.04
N PRO A 435 -17.68 -8.26 17.43
CA PRO A 435 -19.03 -8.77 17.27
C PRO A 435 -19.08 -10.13 16.57
N VAL A 436 -19.88 -11.06 17.10
CA VAL A 436 -19.92 -12.47 16.61
C VAL A 436 -20.25 -12.58 15.13
N ILE A 437 -20.93 -11.60 14.56
CA ILE A 437 -21.24 -11.57 13.12
C ILE A 437 -19.95 -11.67 12.28
N PHE A 438 -18.83 -11.08 12.72
CA PHE A 438 -17.56 -11.16 12.02
C PHE A 438 -16.99 -12.58 11.96
N LYS A 439 -17.33 -13.45 12.94
CA LYS A 439 -16.98 -14.86 12.88
C LYS A 439 -17.63 -15.53 11.66
N PHE A 440 -18.91 -15.26 11.42
CA PHE A 440 -19.63 -15.76 10.24
C PHE A 440 -19.06 -15.14 8.95
N ILE A 441 -18.80 -13.83 8.95
CA ILE A 441 -18.25 -13.12 7.79
C ILE A 441 -16.89 -13.70 7.40
N ILE A 442 -15.95 -13.86 8.34
CA ILE A 442 -14.62 -14.42 8.09
C ILE A 442 -14.70 -15.86 7.58
N GLN A 443 -15.64 -16.66 8.13
CA GLN A 443 -15.73 -18.07 7.82
C GLN A 443 -16.38 -18.35 6.45
N TYR A 444 -17.34 -17.54 6.04
CA TYR A 444 -18.16 -17.82 4.86
C TYR A 444 -18.25 -16.67 3.85
N VAL A 445 -18.50 -15.44 4.31
CA VAL A 445 -18.76 -14.32 3.42
C VAL A 445 -17.48 -13.85 2.73
N SER A 446 -16.44 -13.55 3.49
CA SER A 446 -15.19 -13.02 2.93
C SER A 446 -14.50 -14.01 1.97
N PRO A 447 -14.39 -15.34 2.25
CA PRO A 447 -13.82 -16.29 1.30
C PRO A 447 -14.60 -16.37 -0.01
N VAL A 448 -15.94 -16.38 0.07
CA VAL A 448 -16.79 -16.41 -1.14
C VAL A 448 -16.67 -15.12 -1.93
N PHE A 449 -16.68 -13.98 -1.22
CA PHE A 449 -16.53 -12.67 -1.86
C PHE A 449 -15.18 -12.54 -2.58
N LEU A 450 -14.08 -12.95 -1.93
CA LEU A 450 -12.75 -13.00 -2.53
C LEU A 450 -12.67 -13.91 -3.76
N LEU A 451 -13.31 -15.06 -3.69
CA LEU A 451 -13.38 -15.98 -4.83
C LEU A 451 -14.15 -15.36 -6.00
N VAL A 452 -15.25 -14.66 -5.73
CA VAL A 452 -16.03 -13.95 -6.76
C VAL A 452 -15.19 -12.85 -7.41
N VAL A 453 -14.49 -12.03 -6.60
CA VAL A 453 -13.59 -10.99 -7.11
C VAL A 453 -12.46 -11.60 -7.95
N PHE A 454 -11.85 -12.69 -7.49
CA PHE A 454 -10.78 -13.37 -8.23
C PHE A 454 -11.27 -13.97 -9.56
N ILE A 455 -12.46 -14.58 -9.58
CA ILE A 455 -13.07 -15.09 -10.82
C ILE A 455 -13.40 -13.94 -11.77
N GLY A 456 -13.90 -12.82 -11.24
CA GLY A 456 -14.18 -11.62 -12.03
C GLY A 456 -12.92 -10.99 -12.64
N ALA A 457 -11.79 -11.09 -11.95
CA ALA A 457 -10.50 -10.63 -12.48
C ALA A 457 -9.91 -11.59 -13.55
N ALA A 458 -10.40 -12.81 -13.68
CA ALA A 458 -9.82 -13.83 -14.57
C ALA A 458 -9.71 -13.41 -16.05
N PRO A 459 -10.71 -12.73 -16.67
CA PRO A 459 -10.56 -12.23 -18.04
C PRO A 459 -9.38 -11.26 -18.19
N GLY A 460 -9.24 -10.30 -17.28
CA GLY A 460 -8.12 -9.35 -17.27
C GLY A 460 -6.77 -10.04 -17.02
N ILE A 461 -6.74 -11.07 -16.16
CA ILE A 461 -5.54 -11.90 -15.94
C ILE A 461 -5.13 -12.59 -17.24
N TYR A 462 -6.08 -13.20 -17.95
CA TYR A 462 -5.81 -13.86 -19.22
C TYR A 462 -5.31 -12.87 -20.29
N GLU A 463 -5.98 -11.72 -20.42
CA GLU A 463 -5.59 -10.67 -21.37
C GLU A 463 -4.17 -10.17 -21.09
N ASN A 464 -3.85 -9.80 -19.84
CA ASN A 464 -2.53 -9.33 -19.49
C ASN A 464 -1.45 -10.41 -19.60
N ALA A 465 -1.77 -11.69 -19.33
CA ALA A 465 -0.83 -12.79 -19.47
C ALA A 465 -0.47 -13.06 -20.95
N THR A 466 -1.44 -12.89 -21.85
CA THR A 466 -1.29 -13.16 -23.28
C THR A 466 -0.91 -11.94 -24.11
N LYS A 467 -1.05 -10.74 -23.53
CA LYS A 467 -0.66 -9.47 -24.17
C LYS A 467 0.83 -9.47 -24.45
N ASP A 468 1.17 -9.12 -25.69
CA ASP A 468 2.56 -8.85 -26.05
C ASP A 468 3.04 -7.57 -25.33
N THR A 469 4.30 -7.58 -24.93
CA THR A 469 4.89 -6.48 -24.17
C THR A 469 6.33 -6.24 -24.66
N SER A 470 6.92 -5.11 -24.28
CA SER A 470 8.29 -4.77 -24.66
C SER A 470 9.31 -5.76 -24.06
N PHE A 471 10.55 -5.67 -24.54
CA PHE A 471 11.68 -6.42 -23.95
C PHE A 471 11.77 -6.24 -22.43
N TYR A 472 11.55 -5.02 -21.93
CA TYR A 472 11.58 -4.75 -20.49
C TYR A 472 10.37 -5.34 -19.76
N GLY A 473 9.18 -5.36 -20.38
CA GLY A 473 8.01 -6.02 -19.81
C GLY A 473 8.21 -7.53 -19.69
N TRP A 474 8.75 -8.20 -20.70
CA TRP A 474 9.11 -9.61 -20.62
C TRP A 474 10.19 -9.86 -19.56
N THR A 475 11.21 -8.98 -19.48
CA THR A 475 12.23 -9.05 -18.44
C THR A 475 11.60 -8.99 -17.05
N ALA A 476 10.64 -8.08 -16.82
CA ALA A 476 9.91 -7.96 -15.56
C ALA A 476 9.17 -9.27 -15.20
N ARG A 477 8.44 -9.87 -16.15
CA ARG A 477 7.74 -11.16 -15.93
C ARG A 477 8.70 -12.28 -15.54
N PHE A 478 9.83 -12.40 -16.24
CA PHE A 478 10.87 -13.39 -15.91
C PHE A 478 11.51 -13.12 -14.54
N MET A 479 11.78 -11.86 -14.19
CA MET A 479 12.35 -11.52 -12.89
C MET A 479 11.36 -11.82 -11.75
N LEU A 480 10.07 -11.55 -11.92
CA LEU A 480 9.04 -11.91 -10.93
C LEU A 480 8.95 -13.42 -10.73
N LEU A 481 8.93 -14.21 -11.82
CA LEU A 481 8.94 -15.66 -11.72
C LEU A 481 10.20 -16.19 -11.04
N ALA A 482 11.37 -15.68 -11.43
CA ALA A 482 12.64 -16.05 -10.83
C ALA A 482 12.68 -15.70 -9.33
N LEU A 483 12.20 -14.52 -8.95
CA LEU A 483 12.09 -14.10 -7.55
C LEU A 483 11.26 -15.09 -6.74
N PHE A 484 10.07 -15.45 -7.23
CA PHE A 484 9.18 -16.41 -6.55
C PHE A 484 9.86 -17.78 -6.37
N LEU A 485 10.53 -18.29 -7.41
CA LEU A 485 11.26 -19.55 -7.35
C LEU A 485 12.44 -19.49 -6.37
N VAL A 486 13.22 -18.42 -6.40
CA VAL A 486 14.37 -18.22 -5.49
C VAL A 486 13.89 -18.19 -4.04
N ILE A 487 12.83 -17.43 -3.71
CA ILE A 487 12.28 -17.41 -2.34
C ILE A 487 11.79 -18.80 -1.94
N SER A 488 11.13 -19.54 -2.85
CA SER A 488 10.67 -20.91 -2.59
C SER A 488 11.82 -21.86 -2.24
N VAL A 489 12.96 -21.73 -2.94
CA VAL A 489 14.19 -22.48 -2.62
C VAL A 489 14.73 -22.10 -1.24
N PHE A 490 14.78 -20.79 -0.90
CA PHE A 490 15.21 -20.35 0.42
C PHE A 490 14.31 -20.88 1.54
N VAL A 491 13.00 -20.90 1.33
CA VAL A 491 12.03 -21.49 2.28
C VAL A 491 12.26 -23.00 2.43
N TYR A 492 12.55 -23.72 1.35
CA TYR A 492 12.89 -25.14 1.41
C TYR A 492 14.17 -25.39 2.21
N VAL A 493 15.25 -24.64 1.96
CA VAL A 493 16.51 -24.73 2.69
C VAL A 493 16.31 -24.43 4.18
N ALA A 494 15.62 -23.34 4.50
CA ALA A 494 15.29 -22.95 5.87
C ALA A 494 14.47 -24.02 6.59
N SER A 495 13.50 -24.63 5.90
CA SER A 495 12.68 -25.71 6.45
C SER A 495 13.49 -26.96 6.79
N LYS A 496 14.48 -27.33 6.00
CA LYS A 496 15.39 -28.45 6.32
C LYS A 496 16.24 -28.15 7.55
N LYS A 497 16.81 -26.94 7.62
CA LYS A 497 17.61 -26.50 8.78
C LYS A 497 16.81 -26.51 10.08
N ASN A 498 15.58 -25.98 10.06
CA ASN A 498 14.71 -25.93 11.23
C ASN A 498 14.26 -27.31 11.70
N ARG A 499 14.13 -28.29 10.82
CA ARG A 499 13.83 -29.69 11.19
C ARG A 499 15.03 -30.37 11.85
N SER A 500 16.24 -30.12 11.39
CA SER A 500 17.45 -30.69 11.96
C SER A 500 17.73 -30.18 13.39
N THR A 501 17.32 -28.93 13.69
CA THR A 501 17.45 -28.34 15.04
C THR A 501 16.34 -28.77 16.02
N LYS A 502 15.21 -29.29 15.55
CA LYS A 502 14.13 -29.86 16.41
C LYS A 502 14.34 -31.34 16.77
N LEU A 503 15.40 -31.97 16.26
CA LEU A 503 15.73 -33.35 16.56
C LEU A 503 16.79 -33.50 17.69
N TYR A 504 17.10 -32.42 18.41
CA TYR A 504 17.95 -32.41 19.61
C TYR A 504 17.22 -31.60 20.73
#